data_498d0b885188485a2daf7c9040e5ef2a
#
_entry.id   498d0b885188485a2daf7c9040e5ef2a
#
_cell.length_a   1.000
_cell.length_b   1.000
_cell.length_c   1.000
_cell.angle_alpha   90.00
_cell.angle_beta   90.00
_cell.angle_gamma   90.00
#
_symmetry.space_group_name_H-M   'P 1'
#
loop_
_entity.id
_entity.type
_entity.pdbx_description
1 polymer ?
#
loop_
_entity_poly.entity_id
_entity_poly.type
_entity_poly.pdbx_seq_one_letter_code
_entity_poly.pdbx_strand_id
1 'polypeptide(L)'
;MTNQKPNIIFFLTDDLGYGDVSCMNPESKIRTENIDRLAQQGMRFTDCHASSAVCSPSRYALLTGRYNWRSELKQLVLPGVSRALIEPGRETIASMLQHQGYRTACVGKWHLGMDWET
;
A
#
# COMPACT_ATOMS: atom_id res chain seq x y z
N MET A 1 18.17 -8.11 26.31
CA MET A 1 17.49 -7.31 25.26
C MET A 1 16.10 -7.88 25.11
N THR A 2 15.06 -7.14 25.44
CA THR A 2 13.67 -7.58 25.25
C THR A 2 13.40 -7.65 23.75
N ASN A 3 13.09 -8.83 23.27
CA ASN A 3 12.78 -9.11 21.85
C ASN A 3 11.36 -8.60 21.52
N GLN A 4 11.13 -7.30 21.75
CA GLN A 4 9.83 -6.68 21.53
C GLN A 4 9.69 -6.37 20.05
N LYS A 5 8.70 -6.99 19.40
CA LYS A 5 8.40 -6.75 17.99
C LYS A 5 7.96 -5.28 17.79
N PRO A 6 8.48 -4.58 16.78
CA PRO A 6 8.11 -3.20 16.52
C PRO A 6 6.66 -3.09 16.02
N ASN A 7 5.99 -1.98 16.32
CA ASN A 7 4.76 -1.64 15.61
C ASN A 7 5.08 -1.24 14.17
N ILE A 8 4.22 -1.62 13.23
CA ILE A 8 4.37 -1.34 11.81
C ILE A 8 3.19 -0.49 11.36
N ILE A 9 3.47 0.69 10.84
CA ILE A 9 2.47 1.58 10.25
C ILE A 9 2.86 1.80 8.80
N PHE A 10 1.94 1.50 7.88
CA PHE A 10 2.12 1.68 6.45
C PHE A 10 1.15 2.75 5.94
N PHE A 11 1.68 3.82 5.36
CA PHE A 11 0.90 4.86 4.70
C PHE A 11 1.01 4.71 3.19
N LEU A 12 -0.11 4.46 2.52
CA LEU A 12 -0.21 4.47 1.07
C LEU A 12 -1.03 5.68 0.64
N THR A 13 -0.36 6.67 0.09
CA THR A 13 -1.01 7.83 -0.51
C THR A 13 -1.66 7.45 -1.85
N ASP A 14 -2.72 8.16 -2.22
CA ASP A 14 -3.44 7.93 -3.47
C ASP A 14 -3.16 9.12 -4.40
N ASP A 15 -2.60 8.83 -5.56
CA ASP A 15 -2.23 9.81 -6.59
C ASP A 15 -1.25 10.92 -6.13
N LEU A 16 -0.38 10.63 -5.17
CA LEU A 16 0.72 11.51 -4.78
C LEU A 16 1.93 11.23 -5.67
N GLY A 17 2.36 12.22 -6.43
CA GLY A 17 3.52 12.13 -7.29
C GLY A 17 4.85 12.27 -6.51
N TYR A 18 5.92 11.74 -7.08
CA TYR A 18 7.27 11.86 -6.52
C TYR A 18 7.67 13.33 -6.28
N GLY A 19 7.32 14.23 -7.21
CA GLY A 19 7.63 15.65 -7.15
C GLY A 19 6.72 16.48 -6.24
N ASP A 20 5.67 15.86 -5.64
CA ASP A 20 4.76 16.56 -4.74
C ASP A 20 5.29 16.64 -3.31
N VAL A 21 6.22 15.77 -2.94
CA VAL A 21 6.80 15.70 -1.60
C VAL A 21 8.01 16.61 -1.51
N SER A 22 7.99 17.59 -0.59
CA SER A 22 9.01 18.64 -0.52
C SER A 22 10.43 18.12 -0.23
N CYS A 23 10.60 17.03 0.51
CA CYS A 23 11.93 16.43 0.70
C CYS A 23 12.48 15.71 -0.55
N MET A 24 11.65 15.48 -1.56
CA MET A 24 12.05 14.88 -2.84
C MET A 24 12.20 15.94 -3.94
N ASN A 25 11.48 17.05 -3.83
CA ASN A 25 11.50 18.14 -4.79
C ASN A 25 11.47 19.50 -4.07
N PRO A 26 12.58 20.24 -4.06
CA PRO A 26 12.64 21.57 -3.44
C PRO A 26 11.67 22.60 -4.05
N GLU A 27 11.22 22.38 -5.30
CA GLU A 27 10.27 23.25 -5.99
C GLU A 27 8.80 22.83 -5.78
N SER A 28 8.56 21.83 -4.94
CA SER A 28 7.19 21.40 -4.62
C SER A 28 6.38 22.57 -4.07
N LYS A 29 5.18 22.74 -4.61
CA LYS A 29 4.21 23.73 -4.12
C LYS A 29 3.47 23.25 -2.87
N ILE A 30 3.62 22.00 -2.51
CA ILE A 30 2.99 21.36 -1.35
C ILE A 30 4.05 21.27 -0.24
N ARG A 31 3.74 21.84 0.93
CA ARG A 31 4.60 21.68 2.10
C ARG A 31 4.25 20.38 2.82
N THR A 32 5.20 19.45 2.85
CA THR A 32 5.03 18.13 3.48
C THR A 32 5.91 17.97 4.73
N GLU A 33 5.88 18.94 5.62
CA GLU A 33 6.80 19.08 6.76
C GLU A 33 6.90 17.81 7.64
N ASN A 34 5.78 17.09 7.84
CA ASN A 34 5.79 15.86 8.61
C ASN A 34 6.43 14.69 7.86
N ILE A 35 6.24 14.60 6.54
CA ILE A 35 6.90 13.60 5.68
C ILE A 35 8.39 13.92 5.60
N ASP A 36 8.75 15.19 5.47
CA ASP A 36 10.14 15.66 5.44
C ASP A 36 10.87 15.32 6.73
N ARG A 37 10.21 15.54 7.89
CA ARG A 37 10.76 15.15 9.20
C ARG A 37 10.98 13.63 9.29
N LEU A 38 10.02 12.84 8.80
CA LEU A 38 10.15 11.38 8.75
C LEU A 38 11.32 10.95 7.86
N ALA A 39 11.47 11.61 6.71
CA ALA A 39 12.58 11.37 5.79
C ALA A 39 13.95 11.73 6.38
N GLN A 40 14.02 12.79 7.20
CA GLN A 40 15.25 13.19 7.90
C GLN A 40 15.63 12.21 9.02
N GLN A 41 14.64 11.60 9.68
CA GLN A 41 14.85 10.66 10.79
C GLN A 41 14.99 9.21 10.34
N GLY A 42 14.68 8.91 9.10
CA GLY A 42 14.66 7.57 8.53
C GLY A 42 15.49 7.43 7.27
N MET A 43 14.96 6.67 6.33
CA MET A 43 15.60 6.38 5.05
C MET A 43 14.70 6.81 3.89
N ARG A 44 15.28 7.44 2.87
CA ARG A 44 14.60 7.76 1.60
C ARG A 44 15.10 6.81 0.52
N PHE A 45 14.18 6.25 -0.24
CA PHE A 45 14.46 5.48 -1.44
C PHE A 45 14.28 6.40 -2.65
N THR A 46 15.35 6.71 -3.34
CA THR A 46 15.35 7.61 -4.49
C THR A 46 15.06 6.91 -5.81
N ASP A 47 15.11 5.58 -5.80
CA ASP A 47 14.84 4.72 -6.96
C ASP A 47 13.96 3.53 -6.50
N CYS A 48 12.68 3.83 -6.21
CA CYS A 48 11.70 2.86 -5.76
C CYS A 48 10.44 2.98 -6.63
N HIS A 49 10.07 1.90 -7.29
CA HIS A 49 9.00 1.89 -8.27
C HIS A 49 7.75 1.19 -7.73
N ALA A 50 6.60 1.79 -7.97
CA ALA A 50 5.31 1.13 -7.77
C ALA A 50 5.15 0.01 -8.80
N SER A 51 4.41 -1.02 -8.43
CA SER A 51 4.11 -2.15 -9.33
C SER A 51 3.17 -1.78 -10.48
N SER A 52 2.47 -0.67 -10.36
CA SER A 52 1.55 -0.11 -11.37
C SER A 52 1.35 1.39 -11.15
N ALA A 53 0.91 2.08 -12.20
CA ALA A 53 0.58 3.51 -12.15
C ALA A 53 -0.84 3.80 -11.65
N VAL A 54 -1.64 2.78 -11.32
CA VAL A 54 -3.05 2.95 -10.91
C VAL A 54 -3.39 2.12 -9.67
N CYS A 55 -4.51 2.45 -9.04
CA CYS A 55 -4.86 2.04 -7.66
C CYS A 55 -5.00 0.52 -7.43
N SER A 56 -5.98 -0.15 -8.07
CA SER A 56 -6.25 -1.58 -7.76
C SER A 56 -5.03 -2.48 -7.99
N PRO A 57 -4.30 -2.38 -9.11
CA PRO A 57 -3.11 -3.18 -9.34
C PRO A 57 -2.01 -2.94 -8.30
N SER A 58 -1.75 -1.67 -7.96
CA SER A 58 -0.73 -1.31 -6.95
C SER A 58 -1.09 -1.86 -5.57
N ARG A 59 -2.38 -1.71 -5.18
CA ARG A 59 -2.89 -2.20 -3.89
C ARG A 59 -2.85 -3.72 -3.80
N TYR A 60 -3.24 -4.41 -4.88
CA TYR A 60 -3.13 -5.86 -4.96
C TYR A 60 -1.68 -6.32 -4.78
N ALA A 61 -0.76 -5.73 -5.53
CA ALA A 61 0.64 -6.14 -5.46
C ALA A 61 1.27 -5.83 -4.10
N LEU A 62 0.95 -4.68 -3.49
CA LEU A 62 1.41 -4.33 -2.15
C LEU A 62 0.97 -5.36 -1.12
N LEU A 63 -0.31 -5.74 -1.13
CA LEU A 63 -0.85 -6.64 -0.12
C LEU A 63 -0.43 -8.10 -0.32
N THR A 64 -0.28 -8.56 -1.57
CA THR A 64 -0.08 -9.98 -1.89
C THR A 64 1.33 -10.34 -2.33
N GLY A 65 2.20 -9.34 -2.59
CA GLY A 65 3.52 -9.56 -3.17
C GLY A 65 3.48 -10.06 -4.61
N ARG A 66 2.34 -9.94 -5.31
CA ARG A 66 2.15 -10.43 -6.68
C ARG A 66 1.68 -9.31 -7.60
N TYR A 67 2.13 -9.33 -8.83
CA TYR A 67 1.57 -8.45 -9.84
C TYR A 67 0.11 -8.80 -10.16
N ASN A 68 -0.71 -7.79 -10.44
CA ASN A 68 -2.14 -7.92 -10.71
C ASN A 68 -2.46 -8.84 -11.91
N TRP A 69 -1.63 -8.86 -12.96
CA TRP A 69 -1.85 -9.73 -14.13
C TRP A 69 -1.74 -11.24 -13.82
N ARG A 70 -1.28 -11.60 -12.61
CA ARG A 70 -1.33 -12.97 -12.09
C ARG A 70 -2.65 -13.31 -11.41
N SER A 71 -3.57 -12.33 -11.28
CA SER A 71 -4.94 -12.48 -10.81
C SER A 71 -5.93 -12.33 -11.98
N GLU A 72 -7.20 -12.18 -11.68
CA GLU A 72 -8.23 -11.89 -12.68
C GLU A 72 -8.11 -10.48 -13.27
N LEU A 73 -7.50 -9.53 -12.54
CA LEU A 73 -7.31 -8.15 -12.98
C LEU A 73 -6.11 -8.04 -13.92
N LYS A 74 -6.34 -8.22 -15.23
CA LYS A 74 -5.28 -8.17 -16.24
C LYS A 74 -4.85 -6.75 -16.59
N GLN A 75 -5.76 -5.78 -16.51
CA GLN A 75 -5.54 -4.39 -16.89
C GLN A 75 -6.52 -3.47 -16.17
N LEU A 76 -6.23 -2.17 -16.15
CA LEU A 76 -7.05 -1.12 -15.56
C LEU A 76 -7.26 -1.30 -14.05
N VAL A 77 -8.38 -0.80 -13.54
CA VAL A 77 -8.79 -0.87 -12.14
C VAL A 77 -10.13 -1.59 -12.01
N LEU A 78 -10.42 -2.10 -10.82
CA LEU A 78 -11.71 -2.69 -10.55
C LEU A 78 -12.85 -1.64 -10.63
N PRO A 79 -14.00 -1.98 -11.19
CA PRO A 79 -15.22 -1.21 -10.98
C PRO A 79 -15.57 -1.08 -9.50
N GLY A 80 -16.33 -0.02 -9.14
CA GLY A 80 -16.65 0.29 -7.75
C GLY A 80 -17.38 -0.82 -6.99
N VAL A 81 -18.20 -1.61 -7.69
CA VAL A 81 -18.91 -2.77 -7.11
C VAL A 81 -18.38 -4.03 -7.77
N SER A 82 -17.30 -4.57 -7.24
CA SER A 82 -16.66 -5.79 -7.73
C SER A 82 -16.55 -6.82 -6.63
N ARG A 83 -16.49 -8.09 -7.00
CA ARG A 83 -16.11 -9.17 -6.11
C ARG A 83 -14.68 -8.98 -5.62
N ALA A 84 -14.35 -9.63 -4.51
CA ALA A 84 -13.00 -9.61 -3.98
C ALA A 84 -11.97 -10.09 -5.02
N LEU A 85 -10.96 -9.28 -5.28
CA LEU A 85 -9.86 -9.60 -6.20
C LEU A 85 -8.85 -10.55 -5.56
N ILE A 86 -8.66 -10.41 -4.24
CA ILE A 86 -7.75 -11.27 -3.50
C ILE A 86 -8.44 -12.62 -3.32
N GLU A 87 -7.85 -13.64 -3.90
CA GLU A 87 -8.42 -14.98 -3.92
C GLU A 87 -8.52 -15.56 -2.50
N PRO A 88 -9.54 -16.34 -2.16
CA PRO A 88 -9.62 -17.01 -0.88
C PRO A 88 -8.36 -17.82 -0.58
N GLY A 89 -7.85 -17.72 0.64
CA GLY A 89 -6.61 -18.39 1.05
C GLY A 89 -5.31 -17.74 0.53
N ARG A 90 -5.40 -16.65 -0.23
CA ARG A 90 -4.21 -15.88 -0.64
C ARG A 90 -3.58 -15.20 0.58
N GLU A 91 -2.32 -15.54 0.85
CA GLU A 91 -1.57 -14.85 1.89
C GLU A 91 -1.34 -13.39 1.52
N THR A 92 -1.51 -12.54 2.51
CA THR A 92 -1.28 -11.10 2.43
C THR A 92 -0.28 -10.67 3.49
N ILE A 93 0.29 -9.49 3.35
CA ILE A 93 1.15 -8.92 4.39
C ILE A 93 0.44 -8.87 5.75
N ALA A 94 -0.87 -8.63 5.76
CA ALA A 94 -1.67 -8.62 6.99
C ALA A 94 -1.78 -10.02 7.61
N SER A 95 -2.14 -11.05 6.82
CA SER A 95 -2.24 -12.43 7.33
C SER A 95 -0.89 -12.98 7.77
N MET A 96 0.17 -12.69 7.03
CA MET A 96 1.54 -13.03 7.42
C MET A 96 1.92 -12.43 8.79
N LEU A 97 1.60 -11.17 9.00
CA LEU A 97 1.86 -10.49 10.28
C LEU A 97 0.97 -11.05 11.40
N GLN A 98 -0.29 -11.42 11.12
CA GLN A 98 -1.16 -12.09 12.08
C GLN A 98 -0.58 -13.42 12.54
N HIS A 99 -0.04 -14.24 11.63
CA HIS A 99 0.67 -15.48 11.97
C HIS A 99 1.87 -15.23 12.88
N GLN A 100 2.44 -14.03 12.86
CA GLN A 100 3.49 -13.59 13.77
C GLN A 100 2.98 -12.94 15.06
N GLY A 101 1.67 -12.98 15.32
CA GLY A 101 1.05 -12.44 16.52
C GLY A 101 0.78 -10.94 16.52
N TYR A 102 0.84 -10.27 15.37
CA TYR A 102 0.40 -8.89 15.24
C TYR A 102 -1.11 -8.78 15.16
N ARG A 103 -1.66 -7.69 15.68
CA ARG A 103 -3.00 -7.23 15.33
C ARG A 103 -2.89 -6.35 14.10
N THR A 104 -3.74 -6.58 13.11
CA THR A 104 -3.72 -5.84 11.85
C THR A 104 -5.03 -5.09 11.63
N ALA A 105 -4.96 -3.94 11.00
CA ALA A 105 -6.11 -3.16 10.57
C ALA A 105 -5.81 -2.46 9.25
N CYS A 106 -6.85 -2.20 8.47
CA CYS A 106 -6.79 -1.39 7.26
C CYS A 106 -7.83 -0.26 7.38
N VAL A 107 -7.40 0.97 7.13
CA VAL A 107 -8.26 2.15 7.20
C VAL A 107 -8.08 2.95 5.92
N GLY A 108 -9.19 3.35 5.28
CA GLY A 108 -9.20 4.16 4.08
C GLY A 108 -9.58 3.38 2.81
N LYS A 109 -9.04 3.83 1.67
CA LYS A 109 -9.39 3.28 0.35
C LYS A 109 -8.91 1.84 0.20
N TRP A 110 -9.84 0.92 -0.02
CA TRP A 110 -9.57 -0.51 -0.29
C TRP A 110 -9.33 -0.78 -1.78
N HIS A 111 -10.33 -0.59 -2.60
CA HIS A 111 -10.36 -0.72 -4.06
C HIS A 111 -9.87 -2.09 -4.61
N LEU A 112 -10.15 -3.15 -3.87
CA LEU A 112 -9.84 -4.53 -4.26
C LEU A 112 -11.08 -5.43 -4.27
N GLY A 113 -12.26 -4.80 -4.36
CA GLY A 113 -13.53 -5.51 -4.34
C GLY A 113 -13.87 -6.08 -2.96
N MET A 114 -15.10 -6.47 -2.81
CA MET A 114 -15.63 -7.12 -1.61
C MET A 114 -16.72 -8.10 -2.02
N ASP A 115 -16.76 -9.26 -1.39
CA ASP A 115 -17.89 -10.18 -1.46
C ASP A 115 -18.90 -9.77 -0.39
N TRP A 116 -19.98 -9.15 -0.86
CA TRP A 116 -21.12 -8.79 0.02
C TRP A 116 -22.00 -10.00 0.16
N GLU A 117 -22.28 -10.40 1.39
CA GLU A 117 -23.37 -11.34 1.65
C GLU A 117 -24.69 -10.62 1.28
N THR A 118 -25.41 -11.15 0.32
CA THR A 118 -26.75 -10.67 -0.10
C THR A 118 -27.84 -11.46 0.58
#